data_815ba02a54aab4d7b13ddcc2512cc429
#
_entry.id   815ba02a54aab4d7b13ddcc2512cc429
#
_cell.length_a   1.000
_cell.length_b   1.000
_cell.length_c   1.000
_cell.angle_alpha   90.00
_cell.angle_beta   90.00
_cell.angle_gamma   90.00
#
_symmetry.space_group_name_H-M   'P 1'
#
loop_
_entity.id
_entity.type
_entity.pdbx_description
1 polymer ?
#
loop_
_entity_poly.entity_id
_entity_poly.type
_entity_poly.pdbx_seq_one_letter_code
_entity_poly.pdbx_strand_id
1 'polypeptide(L)'
;GGDVIESNWWDVFGGTGAIGIEALSRGATFIRFSDLNRLPVETIKENLATCGFSKQAEVKRGDSLAMLRAVPDRQFEYIYIAPPQYKEIWSQALKLVDENPGWLAGTGEVIVQIHPREYKEIELVNLKKSDERKYGSTLLVFYEKA
;
A
#
# COMPACT_ATOMS: atom_id res chain seq x y z
N GLY A 1 13.90 3.76 -4.65
CA GLY A 1 13.82 3.55 -3.60
C GLY A 1 14.13 4.40 -2.41
N GLY A 2 13.12 4.90 -1.77
CA GLY A 2 13.28 5.63 -0.56
C GLY A 2 13.82 4.78 0.58
N ASP A 3 14.24 5.44 1.60
CA ASP A 3 14.72 4.83 2.81
C ASP A 3 13.54 4.31 3.63
N VAL A 4 13.47 3.00 3.90
CA VAL A 4 12.39 2.41 4.70
C VAL A 4 12.59 2.60 6.21
N ILE A 5 13.79 3.00 6.64
CA ILE A 5 14.08 3.20 8.05
C ILE A 5 13.21 4.35 8.59
N GLU A 6 12.59 4.10 9.75
CA GLU A 6 11.72 5.07 10.42
C GLU A 6 10.50 5.50 9.59
N SER A 7 10.00 4.63 8.72
CA SER A 7 8.85 4.93 7.89
C SER A 7 7.60 4.19 8.35
N ASN A 8 6.44 4.79 8.03
CA ASN A 8 5.13 4.19 8.21
C ASN A 8 4.61 3.74 6.85
N TRP A 9 4.10 2.51 6.80
CA TRP A 9 3.59 1.88 5.59
C TRP A 9 2.12 1.50 5.73
N TRP A 10 1.38 1.56 4.65
CA TRP A 10 0.08 0.94 4.55
C TRP A 10 0.10 -0.03 3.37
N ASP A 11 -0.03 -1.31 3.68
CA ASP A 11 -0.23 -2.37 2.70
C ASP A 11 -1.75 -2.54 2.53
N VAL A 12 -2.29 -1.91 1.51
CA VAL A 12 -3.75 -1.71 1.34
C VAL A 12 -4.48 -3.02 1.05
N PHE A 13 -3.82 -3.95 0.38
CA PHE A 13 -4.36 -5.29 0.10
C PHE A 13 -3.35 -6.31 0.63
N GLY A 14 -3.41 -6.57 1.93
CA GLY A 14 -2.33 -7.22 2.66
C GLY A 14 -1.92 -8.62 2.21
N GLY A 15 -2.88 -9.43 1.76
CA GLY A 15 -2.58 -10.79 1.30
C GLY A 15 -1.93 -11.65 2.38
N THR A 16 -0.66 -12.04 2.18
CA THR A 16 0.12 -12.80 3.17
C THR A 16 0.86 -11.91 4.16
N GLY A 17 0.93 -10.61 3.87
CA GLY A 17 1.72 -9.66 4.64
C GLY A 17 3.20 -9.62 4.28
N ALA A 18 3.63 -10.33 3.24
CA ALA A 18 5.05 -10.47 2.91
C ALA A 18 5.75 -9.12 2.69
N ILE A 19 5.12 -8.20 1.96
CA ILE A 19 5.72 -6.89 1.66
C ILE A 19 5.89 -6.05 2.93
N GLY A 20 4.85 -5.95 3.76
CA GLY A 20 4.91 -5.17 4.99
C GLY A 20 5.87 -5.78 6.01
N ILE A 21 5.93 -7.09 6.11
CA ILE A 21 6.86 -7.78 7.00
C ILE A 21 8.30 -7.54 6.54
N GLU A 22 8.55 -7.59 5.23
CA GLU A 22 9.87 -7.25 4.69
C GLU A 22 10.25 -5.80 5.03
N ALA A 23 9.31 -4.86 4.92
CA ALA A 23 9.54 -3.47 5.30
C ALA A 23 9.90 -3.34 6.79
N LEU A 24 9.21 -4.07 7.68
CA LEU A 24 9.52 -4.09 9.11
C LEU A 24 10.91 -4.65 9.36
N SER A 25 11.30 -5.71 8.63
CA SER A 25 12.64 -6.30 8.72
C SER A 25 13.73 -5.32 8.30
N ARG A 26 13.39 -4.36 7.44
CA ARG A 26 14.33 -3.33 6.96
C ARG A 26 14.26 -2.03 7.76
N GLY A 27 13.50 -2.00 8.86
CA GLY A 27 13.50 -0.88 9.78
C GLY A 27 12.30 0.05 9.72
N ALA A 28 11.24 -0.32 9.00
CA ALA A 28 9.99 0.43 9.05
C ALA A 28 9.49 0.49 10.50
N THR A 29 8.95 1.63 10.90
CA THR A 29 8.49 1.85 12.26
C THR A 29 7.14 1.22 12.53
N PHE A 30 6.23 1.31 11.55
CA PHE A 30 4.85 0.89 11.70
C PHE A 30 4.26 0.49 10.34
N ILE A 31 3.46 -0.57 10.33
CA ILE A 31 2.75 -1.02 9.14
C ILE A 31 1.28 -1.19 9.48
N ARG A 32 0.40 -0.61 8.64
CA ARG A 32 -1.01 -0.96 8.61
C ARG A 32 -1.22 -1.96 7.47
N PHE A 33 -1.83 -3.10 7.79
CA PHE A 33 -2.32 -4.04 6.79
C PHE A 33 -3.84 -3.95 6.76
N SER A 34 -4.42 -3.98 5.57
CA SER A 34 -5.87 -4.13 5.45
C SER A 34 -6.20 -5.18 4.39
N ASP A 35 -7.25 -5.93 4.63
CA ASP A 35 -7.76 -6.94 3.71
C ASP A 35 -9.23 -7.20 4.00
N LEU A 36 -10.00 -7.45 2.97
CA LEU A 36 -11.43 -7.72 3.09
C LEU A 36 -11.71 -9.07 3.73
N ASN A 37 -10.86 -10.06 3.51
CA ASN A 37 -11.10 -11.45 3.83
C ASN A 37 -10.45 -11.87 5.15
N ARG A 38 -11.17 -12.76 5.89
CA ARG A 38 -10.71 -13.24 7.18
C ARG A 38 -9.41 -14.03 7.11
N LEU A 39 -9.28 -14.92 6.12
CA LEU A 39 -8.11 -15.80 6.04
C LEU A 39 -6.79 -15.02 5.84
N PRO A 40 -6.69 -14.09 4.90
CA PRO A 40 -5.50 -13.22 4.81
C PRO A 40 -5.22 -12.47 6.11
N VAL A 41 -6.24 -11.91 6.76
CA VAL A 41 -6.07 -11.20 8.02
C VAL A 41 -5.46 -12.10 9.09
N GLU A 42 -5.96 -13.32 9.25
CA GLU A 42 -5.42 -14.28 10.19
C GLU A 42 -3.99 -14.69 9.84
N THR A 43 -3.71 -14.91 8.56
CA THR A 43 -2.37 -15.25 8.08
C THR A 43 -1.36 -14.15 8.37
N ILE A 44 -1.74 -12.89 8.13
CA ILE A 44 -0.88 -11.75 8.44
C ILE A 44 -0.56 -11.71 9.94
N LYS A 45 -1.58 -11.87 10.79
CA LYS A 45 -1.39 -11.86 12.25
C LYS A 45 -0.45 -12.96 12.71
N GLU A 46 -0.59 -14.18 12.17
CA GLU A 46 0.29 -15.28 12.47
C GLU A 46 1.72 -15.01 12.04
N ASN A 47 1.91 -14.49 10.83
CA ASN A 47 3.24 -14.18 10.30
C ASN A 47 3.91 -13.06 11.12
N LEU A 48 3.17 -12.05 11.52
CA LEU A 48 3.69 -10.98 12.39
C LEU A 48 4.14 -11.53 13.75
N ALA A 49 3.33 -12.41 14.34
CA ALA A 49 3.68 -13.03 15.62
C ALA A 49 4.94 -13.89 15.49
N THR A 50 5.04 -14.70 14.44
CA THR A 50 6.22 -15.54 14.17
C THR A 50 7.49 -14.71 14.03
N CYS A 51 7.40 -13.56 13.36
CA CYS A 51 8.55 -12.68 13.13
C CYS A 51 8.81 -11.69 14.28
N GLY A 52 7.94 -11.65 15.29
CA GLY A 52 8.11 -10.76 16.43
C GLY A 52 7.72 -9.30 16.17
N PHE A 53 6.88 -9.04 15.18
CA PHE A 53 6.50 -7.67 14.78
C PHE A 53 5.07 -7.25 15.17
N SER A 54 4.35 -8.04 15.97
CA SER A 54 2.95 -7.75 16.29
C SER A 54 2.72 -6.36 16.88
N LYS A 55 3.67 -5.83 17.64
CA LYS A 55 3.53 -4.51 18.27
C LYS A 55 3.77 -3.34 17.33
N GLN A 56 4.34 -3.60 16.16
CA GLN A 56 4.67 -2.59 15.16
C GLN A 56 3.68 -2.59 14.00
N ALA A 57 2.58 -3.30 14.15
CA ALA A 57 1.63 -3.49 13.07
C ALA A 57 0.19 -3.37 13.55
N GLU A 58 -0.66 -2.93 12.63
CA GLU A 58 -2.10 -2.89 12.79
C GLU A 58 -2.69 -3.70 11.63
N VAL A 59 -3.58 -4.64 11.93
CA VAL A 59 -4.23 -5.45 10.90
C VAL A 59 -5.73 -5.18 10.96
N LYS A 60 -6.24 -4.57 9.89
CA LYS A 60 -7.66 -4.23 9.78
C LYS A 60 -8.36 -5.11 8.76
N ARG A 61 -9.44 -5.74 9.17
CA ARG A 61 -10.32 -6.44 8.25
C ARG A 61 -11.42 -5.50 7.77
N GLY A 62 -11.60 -5.39 6.46
CA GLY A 62 -12.66 -4.58 5.89
C GLY A 62 -12.35 -4.16 4.46
N ASP A 63 -13.25 -3.38 3.88
CA ASP A 63 -13.09 -2.84 2.54
C ASP A 63 -12.05 -1.71 2.52
N SER A 64 -10.90 -1.97 1.91
CA SER A 64 -9.81 -1.02 1.83
C SER A 64 -10.19 0.25 1.08
N LEU A 65 -11.04 0.15 0.05
CA LEU A 65 -11.51 1.33 -0.67
C LEU A 65 -12.34 2.24 0.24
N ALA A 66 -13.20 1.65 1.08
CA ALA A 66 -13.95 2.41 2.07
C ALA A 66 -13.03 3.10 3.09
N MET A 67 -11.97 2.38 3.51
CA MET A 67 -10.98 2.96 4.42
C MET A 67 -10.28 4.17 3.81
N LEU A 68 -9.94 4.09 2.52
CA LEU A 68 -9.28 5.20 1.80
C LEU A 68 -10.19 6.42 1.61
N ARG A 69 -11.50 6.24 1.67
CA ARG A 69 -12.47 7.34 1.61
C ARG A 69 -12.61 8.08 2.93
N ALA A 70 -12.19 7.47 4.02
CA ALA A 70 -12.33 8.06 5.35
C ALA A 70 -11.35 9.22 5.54
N VAL A 71 -11.60 10.03 6.57
CA VAL A 71 -10.67 11.08 6.96
C VAL A 71 -9.36 10.42 7.43
N PRO A 72 -8.20 10.85 6.90
CA PRO A 72 -6.93 10.26 7.31
C PRO A 72 -6.68 10.42 8.81
N ASP A 73 -6.41 9.29 9.47
CA ASP A 73 -6.05 9.24 10.89
C ASP A 73 -4.53 9.19 11.09
N ARG A 74 -3.78 9.03 10.01
CA ARG A 74 -2.33 8.91 10.02
C ARG A 74 -1.79 9.21 8.63
N GLN A 75 -0.57 9.74 8.57
CA GLN A 75 0.15 9.86 7.30
C GLN A 75 1.11 8.70 7.13
N PHE A 76 1.25 8.25 5.90
CA PHE A 76 2.16 7.16 5.54
C PHE A 76 3.21 7.66 4.55
N GLU A 77 4.46 7.25 4.74
CA GLU A 77 5.53 7.50 3.79
C GLU A 77 5.39 6.60 2.57
N TYR A 78 4.82 5.40 2.76
CA TYR A 78 4.59 4.46 1.65
C TYR A 78 3.18 3.90 1.75
N ILE A 79 2.46 3.96 0.63
CA ILE A 79 1.15 3.32 0.47
C ILE A 79 1.29 2.33 -0.68
N TYR A 80 1.21 1.03 -0.34
CA TYR A 80 1.41 -0.06 -1.29
C TYR A 80 0.07 -0.61 -1.74
N ILE A 81 -0.16 -0.60 -3.06
CA ILE A 81 -1.42 -1.00 -3.69
C ILE A 81 -1.16 -2.17 -4.65
N ALA A 82 -1.44 -3.39 -4.19
CA ALA A 82 -1.30 -4.60 -5.00
C ALA A 82 -2.60 -5.41 -4.91
N PRO A 83 -3.68 -4.95 -5.57
CA PRO A 83 -4.99 -5.58 -5.45
C PRO A 83 -5.11 -6.85 -6.28
N PRO A 84 -6.19 -7.64 -6.06
CA PRO A 84 -6.54 -8.72 -6.99
C PRO A 84 -6.67 -8.20 -8.42
N GLN A 85 -6.25 -9.02 -9.38
CA GLN A 85 -6.16 -8.64 -10.79
C GLN A 85 -7.54 -8.45 -11.44
N TYR A 86 -7.58 -7.67 -12.53
CA TYR A 86 -8.65 -7.57 -13.52
C TYR A 86 -9.94 -6.84 -13.13
N LYS A 87 -9.93 -6.03 -12.06
CA LYS A 87 -11.13 -5.28 -11.66
C LYS A 87 -10.90 -3.78 -11.55
N GLU A 88 -9.82 -3.29 -12.12
CA GLU A 88 -9.43 -1.88 -12.05
C GLU A 88 -9.39 -1.33 -10.60
N ILE A 89 -9.25 -2.21 -9.62
CA ILE A 89 -9.22 -1.82 -8.21
C ILE A 89 -8.03 -0.90 -7.93
N TRP A 90 -6.91 -1.15 -8.60
CA TRP A 90 -5.72 -0.34 -8.41
C TRP A 90 -5.95 1.13 -8.76
N SER A 91 -6.64 1.40 -9.85
CA SER A 91 -6.91 2.77 -10.27
C SER A 91 -7.92 3.45 -9.35
N GLN A 92 -8.89 2.70 -8.84
CA GLN A 92 -9.83 3.21 -7.86
C GLN A 92 -9.12 3.59 -6.56
N ALA A 93 -8.24 2.71 -6.06
CA ALA A 93 -7.46 2.97 -4.85
C ALA A 93 -6.54 4.19 -5.04
N LEU A 94 -5.84 4.25 -6.16
CA LEU A 94 -4.96 5.39 -6.47
C LEU A 94 -5.74 6.71 -6.52
N LYS A 95 -6.89 6.73 -7.17
CA LYS A 95 -7.74 7.92 -7.23
C LYS A 95 -8.21 8.36 -5.84
N LEU A 96 -8.52 7.42 -4.96
CA LEU A 96 -8.92 7.74 -3.60
C LEU A 96 -7.79 8.40 -2.81
N VAL A 97 -6.56 7.94 -2.97
CA VAL A 97 -5.40 8.62 -2.36
C VAL A 97 -5.22 10.01 -2.96
N ASP A 98 -5.39 10.13 -4.28
CA ASP A 98 -5.29 11.42 -4.97
C ASP A 98 -6.34 12.42 -4.48
N GLU A 99 -7.58 11.97 -4.28
CA GLU A 99 -8.66 12.80 -3.75
C GLU A 99 -8.50 13.11 -2.27
N ASN A 100 -7.73 12.27 -1.56
CA ASN A 100 -7.56 12.35 -0.12
C ASN A 100 -6.06 12.31 0.24
N PRO A 101 -5.29 13.30 -0.24
CA PRO A 101 -3.83 13.24 -0.17
C PRO A 101 -3.26 13.34 1.25
N GLY A 102 -4.09 13.61 2.24
CA GLY A 102 -3.70 13.56 3.66
C GLY A 102 -3.24 12.20 4.13
N TRP A 103 -3.55 11.11 3.41
CA TRP A 103 -3.01 9.79 3.70
C TRP A 103 -1.50 9.68 3.44
N LEU A 104 -0.98 10.48 2.52
CA LEU A 104 0.42 10.39 2.09
C LEU A 104 1.25 11.50 2.73
N ALA A 105 2.38 11.14 3.32
CA ALA A 105 3.35 12.11 3.83
C ALA A 105 3.90 12.96 2.68
N GLY A 106 4.37 14.18 2.97
CA GLY A 106 4.83 15.11 1.93
C GLY A 106 5.94 14.56 1.03
N THR A 107 6.81 13.72 1.57
CA THR A 107 7.90 13.06 0.83
C THR A 107 7.58 11.61 0.48
N GLY A 108 6.33 11.19 0.67
CA GLY A 108 5.94 9.80 0.51
C GLY A 108 5.73 9.37 -0.93
N GLU A 109 5.57 8.06 -1.09
CA GLU A 109 5.30 7.42 -2.38
C GLU A 109 4.11 6.49 -2.29
N VAL A 110 3.31 6.46 -3.35
CA VAL A 110 2.34 5.39 -3.59
C VAL A 110 2.98 4.42 -4.56
N ILE A 111 2.98 3.14 -4.21
CA ILE A 111 3.57 2.08 -5.04
C ILE A 111 2.45 1.16 -5.49
N VAL A 112 2.21 1.10 -6.80
CA VAL A 112 1.19 0.23 -7.39
C VAL A 112 1.89 -0.96 -8.03
N GLN A 113 1.44 -2.18 -7.67
CA GLN A 113 1.93 -3.41 -8.29
C GLN A 113 0.79 -4.06 -9.06
N ILE A 114 0.96 -4.17 -10.37
CA ILE A 114 -0.06 -4.71 -11.28
C ILE A 114 0.59 -5.54 -12.39
N HIS A 115 -0.24 -6.25 -13.16
CA HIS A 115 0.21 -6.82 -14.42
C HIS A 115 0.35 -5.67 -15.43
N PRO A 116 1.37 -5.67 -16.32
CA PRO A 116 1.55 -4.59 -17.30
C PRO A 116 0.33 -4.31 -18.17
N ARG A 117 -0.47 -5.35 -18.46
CA ARG A 117 -1.70 -5.20 -19.26
C ARG A 117 -2.80 -4.39 -18.59
N GLU A 118 -2.74 -4.26 -17.26
CA GLU A 118 -3.75 -3.49 -16.52
C GLU A 118 -3.44 -2.00 -16.51
N TYR A 119 -2.21 -1.62 -16.87
CA TYR A 119 -1.80 -0.24 -16.76
C TYR A 119 -2.54 0.65 -17.76
N LYS A 120 -2.97 1.79 -17.28
CA LYS A 120 -3.49 2.89 -18.09
C LYS A 120 -3.13 4.21 -17.43
N GLU A 121 -3.06 5.27 -18.20
CA GLU A 121 -2.87 6.60 -17.67
C GLU A 121 -4.07 6.99 -16.82
N ILE A 122 -3.81 7.50 -15.62
CA ILE A 122 -4.85 7.95 -14.69
C ILE A 122 -4.72 9.46 -14.54
N GLU A 123 -5.84 10.15 -14.71
CA GLU A 123 -5.90 11.58 -14.49
C GLU A 123 -5.87 11.87 -12.99
N LEU A 124 -4.83 12.57 -12.54
CA LEU A 124 -4.58 12.86 -11.12
C LEU A 124 -4.42 14.36 -10.91
N VAL A 125 -4.80 14.84 -9.74
CA VAL A 125 -4.73 16.26 -9.37
C VAL A 125 -3.62 16.51 -8.35
N ASN A 126 -3.57 15.72 -7.29
CA ASN A 126 -2.63 15.89 -6.18
C ASN A 126 -1.41 14.99 -6.24
N LEU A 127 -1.46 13.97 -7.08
CA LEU A 127 -0.36 13.04 -7.29
C LEU A 127 0.13 13.11 -8.73
N LYS A 128 1.38 12.67 -8.94
CA LYS A 128 1.95 12.50 -10.26
C LYS A 128 2.79 11.23 -10.30
N LYS A 129 2.83 10.58 -11.45
CA LYS A 129 3.71 9.44 -11.68
C LYS A 129 5.17 9.89 -11.62
N SER A 130 5.99 9.22 -10.82
CA SER A 130 7.40 9.54 -10.64
C SER A 130 8.35 8.52 -11.23
N ASP A 131 7.94 7.26 -11.33
CA ASP A 131 8.79 6.19 -11.86
C ASP A 131 7.93 5.00 -12.28
N GLU A 132 8.54 4.09 -13.03
CA GLU A 132 7.91 2.86 -13.49
C GLU A 132 9.00 1.81 -13.69
N ARG A 133 8.79 0.60 -13.18
CA ARG A 133 9.73 -0.50 -13.32
C ARG A 133 9.00 -1.79 -13.68
N LYS A 134 9.49 -2.46 -14.70
CA LYS A 134 8.91 -3.71 -15.17
C LYS A 134 9.82 -4.90 -14.86
N TYR A 135 9.25 -5.93 -14.25
CA TYR A 135 9.92 -7.17 -13.93
C TYR A 135 9.07 -8.34 -14.45
N GLY A 136 9.35 -8.82 -15.67
CA GLY A 136 8.56 -9.88 -16.28
C GLY A 136 7.09 -9.50 -16.42
N SER A 137 6.22 -10.21 -15.71
CA SER A 137 4.78 -9.96 -15.70
C SER A 137 4.32 -9.01 -14.58
N THR A 138 5.27 -8.38 -13.89
CA THR A 138 4.98 -7.45 -12.81
C THR A 138 5.40 -6.04 -13.21
N LEU A 139 4.50 -5.09 -13.06
CA LEU A 139 4.78 -3.67 -13.24
C LEU A 139 4.63 -2.95 -11.91
N LEU A 140 5.67 -2.23 -11.51
CA LEU A 140 5.62 -1.31 -10.37
C LEU A 140 5.53 0.11 -10.89
N VAL A 141 4.53 0.84 -10.46
CA VAL A 141 4.33 2.25 -10.82
C VAL A 141 4.37 3.08 -9.54
N PHE A 142 5.16 4.14 -9.57
CA PHE A 142 5.40 4.99 -8.40
C PHE A 142 4.77 6.35 -8.62
N TYR A 143 4.12 6.86 -7.59
CA TYR A 143 3.47 8.17 -7.60
C TYR A 143 3.93 8.95 -6.37
N GLU A 144 4.06 10.26 -6.54
CA GLU A 144 4.42 11.18 -5.46
C GLU A 144 3.50 12.39 -5.49
N LYS A 145 3.56 13.25 -4.50
CA LYS A 145 2.79 14.50 -4.51
C LYS A 145 3.27 15.41 -5.65
N ALA A 146 2.31 15.94 -6.36
CA ALA A 146 2.57 16.85 -7.48
C ALA A 146 3.15 18.17 -7.00
#